data_c6c2b6e523e9e89e3f339737907045aa
#
_entry.id   c6c2b6e523e9e89e3f339737907045aa
#
_cell.length_a   1.000
_cell.length_b   1.000
_cell.length_c   1.000
_cell.angle_alpha   90.00
_cell.angle_beta   90.00
_cell.angle_gamma   90.00
#
_symmetry.space_group_name_H-M   'P 1'
#
loop_
_entity.id
_entity.type
_entity.pdbx_description
1 polymer ?
#
loop_
_entity_poly.entity_id
_entity_poly.type
_entity_poly.pdbx_seq_one_letter_code
_entity_poly.pdbx_strand_id
1 'polypeptide(L)'
;TLHNAVMSIRPAVVSKAVNRANMEKQETVDNLLDFQFFEEQPGELTLGAIIEQFVNDGVFTAYTPWVNEQREVHDVRVLPEIPNDLNPPDYFRLELESIFPRSTMTTSGDGWDWMVIDDNDKEHFVRFFTRDDGVEMDIEHEATVYEGPRAIPKFIQDVLHPTRCENLQIPGPSNPLGASHVILRDYPTLDEIRRLAKSGFYDLISKEELEKLETVTADTSYTEMEQQKDRLQGASSGGKDVPKGAESHKTLTRLMCFDTFDIDGDGTDEDIIWWMILETKTILRAKFLTQMFPSVPPRRPFAETQFIPVPGRRLGIGLLEMMECLHDVKKQALDQTIDGGTITNVPFFFYRATSNMRPETIRLWPGEGYPLSDPKNDVHFPQTGNQGQSFGFNLYSLLGQEQERLTNIGELQLGRVPQGKASALRTVSGMQTVLAQGDARPERILRRFFIGLSDIFANFHELNQRFLPKKKQFRISGYVRPDQDPYREIKGPEAISGRFQFRFMANALNTNKAAVQ
;
A
#
# COMPACT_ATOMS: atom_id res chain seq x y z
N THR A 1 -17.11 -5.15 7.54
CA THR A 1 -18.12 -5.77 6.63
C THR A 1 -17.70 -5.65 5.18
N LEU A 2 -17.34 -4.45 4.68
CA LEU A 2 -16.91 -4.24 3.28
C LEU A 2 -15.57 -4.93 2.98
N HIS A 3 -14.61 -4.82 3.90
CA HIS A 3 -13.34 -5.57 3.85
C HIS A 3 -13.60 -7.08 3.75
N ASN A 4 -14.41 -7.64 4.65
CA ASN A 4 -14.75 -9.05 4.63
C ASN A 4 -15.52 -9.46 3.37
N ALA A 5 -16.40 -8.60 2.83
CA ALA A 5 -17.13 -8.89 1.61
C ALA A 5 -16.22 -8.94 0.38
N VAL A 6 -15.19 -8.10 0.31
CA VAL A 6 -14.23 -8.11 -0.80
C VAL A 6 -13.20 -9.24 -0.63
N MET A 7 -12.71 -9.46 0.61
CA MET A 7 -11.67 -10.49 0.88
C MET A 7 -12.24 -11.91 0.90
N SER A 8 -13.51 -12.11 1.26
CA SER A 8 -14.14 -13.44 1.23
C SER A 8 -14.40 -13.95 -0.20
N ILE A 9 -14.46 -13.04 -1.15
CA ILE A 9 -14.67 -13.33 -2.57
C ILE A 9 -13.36 -12.94 -3.25
N ARG A 10 -12.42 -13.88 -3.45
CA ARG A 10 -11.24 -13.60 -4.27
C ARG A 10 -11.73 -13.06 -5.61
N PRO A 11 -11.59 -11.75 -5.86
CA PRO A 11 -12.14 -11.15 -7.06
C PRO A 11 -11.39 -11.69 -8.27
N ALA A 12 -12.12 -12.27 -9.22
CA ALA A 12 -11.55 -12.73 -10.47
C ALA A 12 -11.51 -11.60 -11.49
N VAL A 13 -10.39 -11.45 -12.16
CA VAL A 13 -10.25 -10.55 -13.31
C VAL A 13 -10.96 -11.16 -14.50
N VAL A 14 -11.81 -10.39 -15.13
CA VAL A 14 -12.47 -10.79 -16.38
C VAL A 14 -12.23 -9.69 -17.41
N SER A 15 -11.44 -10.01 -18.42
CA SER A 15 -11.27 -9.14 -19.58
C SER A 15 -12.36 -9.40 -20.61
N LYS A 16 -12.74 -8.37 -21.33
CA LYS A 16 -13.60 -8.45 -22.51
C LYS A 16 -12.86 -7.89 -23.70
N ALA A 17 -12.61 -8.72 -24.68
CA ALA A 17 -12.00 -8.28 -25.92
C ALA A 17 -12.90 -7.24 -26.63
N VAL A 18 -12.33 -6.10 -27.01
CA VAL A 18 -13.05 -5.07 -27.76
C VAL A 18 -13.24 -5.52 -29.21
N ASN A 19 -12.29 -6.29 -29.77
CA ASN A 19 -12.32 -6.79 -31.14
C ASN A 19 -12.43 -8.32 -31.14
N ARG A 20 -13.20 -8.88 -32.10
CA ARG A 20 -13.40 -10.33 -32.24
C ARG A 20 -12.08 -11.09 -32.40
N ALA A 21 -11.09 -10.53 -33.08
CA ALA A 21 -9.77 -11.13 -33.27
C ALA A 21 -8.98 -11.39 -31.96
N ASN A 22 -9.35 -10.69 -30.87
CA ASN A 22 -8.66 -10.81 -29.58
C ASN A 22 -9.38 -11.77 -28.61
N MET A 23 -10.53 -12.38 -29.01
CA MET A 23 -11.28 -13.25 -28.11
C MET A 23 -10.50 -14.49 -27.66
N GLU A 24 -9.65 -15.03 -28.53
CA GLU A 24 -8.83 -16.21 -28.20
C GLU A 24 -7.75 -15.90 -27.16
N LYS A 25 -7.30 -14.63 -27.10
CA LYS A 25 -6.28 -14.19 -26.16
C LYS A 25 -6.84 -13.87 -24.77
N GLN A 26 -8.16 -13.74 -24.63
CA GLN A 26 -8.81 -13.26 -23.40
C GLN A 26 -8.45 -14.13 -22.19
N GLU A 27 -8.59 -15.43 -22.30
CA GLU A 27 -8.28 -16.36 -21.21
C GLU A 27 -6.80 -16.29 -20.78
N THR A 28 -5.89 -16.10 -21.74
CA THR A 28 -4.45 -15.96 -21.46
C THR A 28 -4.15 -14.66 -20.72
N VAL A 29 -4.81 -13.57 -21.12
CA VAL A 29 -4.66 -12.26 -20.46
C VAL A 29 -5.22 -12.32 -19.04
N ASP A 30 -6.40 -12.92 -18.83
CA ASP A 30 -7.01 -13.04 -17.51
C ASP A 30 -6.13 -13.85 -16.55
N ASN A 31 -5.63 -15.00 -16.99
CA ASN A 31 -4.75 -15.84 -16.18
C ASN A 31 -3.41 -15.18 -15.87
N LEU A 32 -2.81 -14.46 -16.83
CA LEU A 32 -1.56 -13.74 -16.61
C LEU A 32 -1.73 -12.64 -15.57
N LEU A 33 -2.78 -11.83 -15.70
CA LEU A 33 -3.03 -10.71 -14.78
C LEU A 33 -3.37 -11.19 -13.37
N ASP A 34 -4.15 -12.28 -13.26
CA ASP A 34 -4.46 -12.89 -11.98
C ASP A 34 -3.19 -13.41 -11.29
N PHE A 35 -2.33 -14.11 -12.05
CA PHE A 35 -1.04 -14.58 -11.56
C PHE A 35 -0.13 -13.42 -11.10
N GLN A 36 0.02 -12.38 -11.92
CA GLN A 36 0.87 -11.22 -11.60
C GLN A 36 0.37 -10.45 -10.37
N PHE A 37 -0.94 -10.38 -10.16
CA PHE A 37 -1.48 -9.64 -9.03
C PHE A 37 -1.51 -10.45 -7.74
N PHE A 38 -1.84 -11.75 -7.77
CA PHE A 38 -2.05 -12.54 -6.57
C PHE A 38 -0.90 -13.48 -6.19
N GLU A 39 -0.06 -13.89 -7.16
CA GLU A 39 1.01 -14.85 -6.91
C GLU A 39 2.40 -14.20 -6.98
N GLU A 40 2.67 -13.34 -7.97
CA GLU A 40 3.98 -12.67 -8.09
C GLU A 40 4.15 -11.52 -7.07
N GLN A 41 3.07 -10.93 -6.61
CA GLN A 41 3.09 -9.91 -5.56
C GLN A 41 2.12 -10.30 -4.43
N PRO A 42 2.27 -9.73 -3.23
CA PRO A 42 1.35 -9.97 -2.12
C PRO A 42 0.00 -9.27 -2.36
N GLY A 43 -0.76 -9.74 -3.39
CA GLY A 43 -1.97 -9.08 -3.88
C GLY A 43 -3.06 -8.95 -2.82
N GLU A 44 -3.19 -9.94 -1.93
CA GLU A 44 -4.17 -9.86 -0.83
C GLU A 44 -3.84 -8.73 0.16
N LEU A 45 -2.57 -8.56 0.52
CA LEU A 45 -2.13 -7.46 1.40
C LEU A 45 -2.31 -6.11 0.70
N THR A 46 -1.94 -6.04 -0.58
CA THR A 46 -2.13 -4.84 -1.40
C THR A 46 -3.62 -4.47 -1.51
N LEU A 47 -4.48 -5.45 -1.74
CA LEU A 47 -5.92 -5.26 -1.80
C LEU A 47 -6.48 -4.79 -0.45
N GLY A 48 -6.01 -5.38 0.67
CA GLY A 48 -6.35 -4.95 2.02
C GLY A 48 -6.03 -3.47 2.26
N ALA A 49 -4.80 -3.05 1.94
CA ALA A 49 -4.37 -1.65 2.08
C ALA A 49 -5.20 -0.69 1.20
N ILE A 50 -5.51 -1.10 -0.04
CA ILE A 50 -6.36 -0.32 -0.96
C ILE A 50 -7.79 -0.16 -0.39
N ILE A 51 -8.36 -1.23 0.20
CA ILE A 51 -9.69 -1.18 0.82
C ILE A 51 -9.70 -0.26 2.03
N GLU A 52 -8.68 -0.35 2.87
CA GLU A 52 -8.55 0.52 4.05
C GLU A 52 -8.46 2.00 3.67
N GLN A 53 -7.63 2.34 2.70
CA GLN A 53 -7.56 3.71 2.18
C GLN A 53 -8.89 4.16 1.60
N PHE A 54 -9.53 3.34 0.78
CA PHE A 54 -10.80 3.66 0.16
C PHE A 54 -11.89 3.97 1.17
N VAL A 55 -11.98 3.17 2.24
CA VAL A 55 -13.02 3.33 3.28
C VAL A 55 -12.70 4.48 4.23
N ASN A 56 -11.45 4.57 4.70
CA ASN A 56 -11.05 5.50 5.75
C ASN A 56 -10.80 6.89 5.19
N ASP A 57 -9.97 6.99 4.14
CA ASP A 57 -9.53 8.27 3.57
C ASP A 57 -10.50 8.80 2.49
N GLY A 58 -11.48 7.98 2.10
CA GLY A 58 -12.47 8.35 1.08
C GLY A 58 -11.95 8.26 -0.35
N VAL A 59 -10.71 7.89 -0.57
CA VAL A 59 -10.10 7.65 -1.87
C VAL A 59 -8.95 6.67 -1.71
N PHE A 60 -8.82 5.74 -2.64
CA PHE A 60 -7.56 5.02 -2.78
C PHE A 60 -6.80 5.51 -4.00
N THR A 61 -5.49 5.46 -3.93
CA THR A 61 -4.58 5.76 -5.04
C THR A 61 -3.54 4.68 -5.12
N ALA A 62 -3.51 3.96 -6.23
CA ALA A 62 -2.49 2.97 -6.54
C ALA A 62 -1.62 3.46 -7.71
N TYR A 63 -0.32 3.46 -7.51
CA TYR A 63 0.67 3.69 -8.56
C TYR A 63 1.05 2.35 -9.17
N THR A 64 1.05 2.26 -10.49
CA THR A 64 1.25 1.00 -11.23
C THR A 64 2.47 1.07 -12.15
N PRO A 65 3.71 0.97 -11.63
CA PRO A 65 4.93 0.93 -12.43
C PRO A 65 5.22 -0.47 -12.98
N TRP A 66 6.09 -0.53 -13.99
CA TRP A 66 6.87 -1.73 -14.27
C TRP A 66 8.09 -1.73 -13.37
N VAL A 67 8.31 -2.81 -12.64
CA VAL A 67 9.45 -2.98 -11.73
C VAL A 67 10.35 -4.08 -12.29
N ASN A 68 11.63 -3.78 -12.42
CA ASN A 68 12.68 -4.76 -12.68
C ASN A 68 13.68 -4.63 -11.53
N GLU A 69 13.59 -5.56 -10.57
CA GLU A 69 14.47 -5.60 -9.42
C GLU A 69 15.53 -6.66 -9.64
N GLN A 70 16.76 -6.21 -9.77
CA GLN A 70 17.95 -7.07 -9.86
C GLN A 70 18.74 -6.94 -8.57
N ARG A 71 19.26 -8.07 -8.08
CA ARG A 71 20.15 -8.10 -6.92
C ARG A 71 21.39 -8.89 -7.25
N GLU A 72 22.49 -8.42 -6.75
CA GLU A 72 23.75 -9.18 -6.72
C GLU A 72 23.57 -10.33 -5.72
N VAL A 73 23.79 -11.54 -6.17
CA VAL A 73 23.72 -12.76 -5.36
C VAL A 73 25.11 -13.39 -5.36
N HIS A 74 25.59 -13.71 -4.17
CA HIS A 74 26.83 -14.42 -3.94
C HIS A 74 26.52 -15.89 -3.65
N ASP A 75 26.97 -16.80 -4.52
CA ASP A 75 26.91 -18.25 -4.28
C ASP A 75 28.30 -18.73 -3.87
N VAL A 76 28.49 -18.93 -2.58
CA VAL A 76 29.78 -19.32 -2.02
C VAL A 76 29.89 -20.84 -1.94
N ARG A 77 30.89 -21.40 -2.60
CA ARG A 77 31.19 -22.85 -2.59
C ARG A 77 32.60 -23.11 -2.07
N VAL A 78 32.73 -24.11 -1.23
CA VAL A 78 34.02 -24.56 -0.75
C VAL A 78 34.49 -25.72 -1.63
N LEU A 79 35.61 -25.54 -2.31
CA LEU A 79 36.26 -26.53 -3.12
C LEU A 79 37.33 -27.30 -2.28
N PRO A 80 37.62 -28.57 -2.61
CA PRO A 80 38.72 -29.30 -1.98
C PRO A 80 40.06 -28.65 -2.27
N GLU A 81 41.06 -29.02 -1.53
CA GLU A 81 42.43 -28.55 -1.76
C GLU A 81 42.87 -28.78 -3.20
N ILE A 82 43.63 -27.83 -3.75
CA ILE A 82 44.15 -27.91 -5.12
C ILE A 82 45.08 -29.13 -5.22
N PRO A 83 44.85 -30.05 -6.17
CA PRO A 83 45.76 -31.19 -6.38
C PRO A 83 47.17 -30.72 -6.70
N ASN A 84 48.19 -31.39 -6.13
CA ASN A 84 49.60 -31.02 -6.32
C ASN A 84 50.07 -31.06 -7.77
N ASP A 85 49.35 -31.74 -8.65
CA ASP A 85 49.67 -31.95 -10.06
C ASP A 85 49.12 -30.84 -10.98
N LEU A 86 48.29 -29.94 -10.47
CA LEU A 86 47.63 -28.88 -11.24
C LEU A 86 48.02 -27.50 -10.73
N ASN A 87 48.21 -26.57 -11.67
CA ASN A 87 48.32 -25.13 -11.31
C ASN A 87 46.95 -24.57 -10.89
N PRO A 88 46.91 -23.64 -9.94
CA PRO A 88 45.64 -23.04 -9.49
C PRO A 88 44.72 -22.57 -10.62
N PRO A 89 45.19 -21.81 -11.64
CA PRO A 89 44.31 -21.35 -12.71
C PRO A 89 43.72 -22.48 -13.56
N ASP A 90 44.50 -23.57 -13.79
CA ASP A 90 44.03 -24.73 -14.57
C ASP A 90 42.96 -25.51 -13.80
N TYR A 91 43.13 -25.66 -12.49
CA TYR A 91 42.15 -26.27 -11.60
C TYR A 91 40.85 -25.47 -11.56
N PHE A 92 40.93 -24.13 -11.38
CA PHE A 92 39.76 -23.26 -11.36
C PHE A 92 39.01 -23.30 -12.68
N ARG A 93 39.70 -23.35 -13.78
CA ARG A 93 39.08 -23.47 -15.10
C ARG A 93 38.29 -24.77 -15.24
N LEU A 94 38.84 -25.92 -14.80
CA LEU A 94 38.14 -27.19 -14.83
C LEU A 94 36.89 -27.21 -13.98
N GLU A 95 36.94 -26.61 -12.77
CA GLU A 95 35.79 -26.47 -11.90
C GLU A 95 34.71 -25.56 -12.52
N LEU A 96 35.12 -24.44 -13.10
CA LEU A 96 34.22 -23.55 -13.81
C LEU A 96 33.57 -24.18 -15.03
N GLU A 97 34.31 -24.97 -15.83
CA GLU A 97 33.77 -25.72 -16.97
C GLU A 97 32.74 -26.78 -16.53
N SER A 98 32.89 -27.34 -15.32
CA SER A 98 31.92 -28.30 -14.78
C SER A 98 30.61 -27.62 -14.36
N ILE A 99 30.68 -26.36 -13.87
CA ILE A 99 29.53 -25.59 -13.40
C ILE A 99 28.83 -24.86 -14.57
N PHE A 100 29.62 -24.33 -15.49
CA PHE A 100 29.15 -23.54 -16.64
C PHE A 100 29.59 -24.22 -17.96
N PRO A 101 28.97 -25.32 -18.35
CA PRO A 101 29.30 -25.99 -19.61
C PRO A 101 28.95 -25.06 -20.80
N ARG A 102 29.87 -24.90 -21.74
CA ARG A 102 29.74 -24.04 -22.93
C ARG A 102 29.78 -22.51 -22.68
N SER A 103 30.36 -22.08 -21.59
CA SER A 103 30.56 -20.66 -21.28
C SER A 103 31.84 -20.12 -21.91
N THR A 104 31.89 -18.80 -22.10
CA THR A 104 33.12 -18.07 -22.45
C THR A 104 33.77 -17.57 -21.17
N MET A 105 35.03 -17.94 -20.93
CA MET A 105 35.71 -17.59 -19.70
C MET A 105 36.91 -16.71 -19.97
N THR A 106 37.02 -15.63 -19.22
CA THR A 106 38.17 -14.72 -19.24
C THR A 106 38.71 -14.54 -17.84
N THR A 107 40.04 -14.65 -17.69
CA THR A 107 40.70 -14.46 -16.39
C THR A 107 41.42 -13.13 -16.33
N SER A 108 41.44 -12.52 -15.16
CA SER A 108 42.22 -11.32 -14.84
C SER A 108 43.62 -11.76 -14.33
N GLY A 109 44.68 -11.24 -14.88
CA GLY A 109 46.12 -11.31 -14.57
C GLY A 109 46.66 -12.42 -13.66
N ASP A 110 46.10 -12.63 -12.46
CA ASP A 110 46.60 -13.54 -11.44
C ASP A 110 45.92 -14.92 -11.44
N GLY A 111 44.89 -15.13 -12.28
CA GLY A 111 44.15 -16.39 -12.38
C GLY A 111 43.21 -16.69 -11.21
N TRP A 112 42.99 -15.74 -10.29
CA TRP A 112 42.07 -15.86 -9.15
C TRP A 112 40.72 -15.24 -9.38
N ASP A 113 40.64 -14.28 -10.29
CA ASP A 113 39.41 -13.60 -10.70
C ASP A 113 39.04 -14.03 -12.11
N TRP A 114 37.81 -14.48 -12.30
CA TRP A 114 37.28 -14.97 -13.56
C TRP A 114 35.98 -14.26 -13.92
N MET A 115 35.80 -13.92 -15.19
CA MET A 115 34.54 -13.52 -15.75
C MET A 115 34.03 -14.66 -16.64
N VAL A 116 32.86 -15.16 -16.35
CA VAL A 116 32.22 -16.28 -17.05
C VAL A 116 30.93 -15.77 -17.68
N ILE A 117 30.78 -15.93 -18.98
CA ILE A 117 29.54 -15.63 -19.71
C ILE A 117 28.88 -16.96 -20.03
N ASP A 118 27.71 -17.18 -19.47
CA ASP A 118 26.93 -18.43 -19.60
C ASP A 118 26.23 -18.50 -20.98
N ASP A 119 25.66 -19.64 -21.33
CA ASP A 119 24.86 -19.90 -22.56
C ASP A 119 23.65 -18.94 -22.75
N ASN A 120 23.24 -18.22 -21.70
CA ASN A 120 22.13 -17.26 -21.70
C ASN A 120 22.61 -15.80 -21.77
N ASP A 121 23.88 -15.57 -22.15
CA ASP A 121 24.53 -14.25 -22.16
C ASP A 121 24.55 -13.55 -20.78
N LYS A 122 24.51 -14.31 -19.67
CA LYS A 122 24.66 -13.77 -18.32
C LYS A 122 26.12 -13.75 -17.91
N GLU A 123 26.52 -12.62 -17.35
CA GLU A 123 27.85 -12.43 -16.81
C GLU A 123 27.88 -12.88 -15.35
N HIS A 124 28.84 -13.75 -15.02
CA HIS A 124 29.15 -14.22 -13.66
C HIS A 124 30.58 -13.78 -13.33
N PHE A 125 30.73 -13.11 -12.21
CA PHE A 125 32.06 -12.77 -11.72
C PHE A 125 32.45 -13.76 -10.62
N VAL A 126 33.54 -14.52 -10.82
CA VAL A 126 33.96 -15.58 -9.91
C VAL A 126 35.30 -15.24 -9.32
N ARG A 127 35.36 -15.24 -7.99
CA ARG A 127 36.59 -15.04 -7.20
C ARG A 127 36.94 -16.29 -6.42
N PHE A 128 38.21 -16.60 -6.39
CA PHE A 128 38.74 -17.71 -5.61
C PHE A 128 39.57 -17.17 -4.44
N PHE A 129 39.35 -17.70 -3.26
CA PHE A 129 40.08 -17.33 -2.04
C PHE A 129 40.69 -18.57 -1.40
N THR A 130 41.91 -18.46 -0.92
CA THR A 130 42.54 -19.54 -0.15
C THR A 130 42.02 -19.52 1.29
N ARG A 131 41.58 -20.68 1.79
CA ARG A 131 41.24 -20.92 3.20
C ARG A 131 42.12 -22.03 3.80
N ASP A 132 42.10 -22.17 5.13
CA ASP A 132 42.84 -23.19 5.86
C ASP A 132 42.40 -24.63 5.46
N ASP A 133 41.15 -24.80 5.05
CA ASP A 133 40.51 -26.08 4.69
C ASP A 133 40.29 -26.27 3.18
N GLY A 134 40.87 -25.44 2.30
CA GLY A 134 40.71 -25.54 0.86
C GLY A 134 40.59 -24.19 0.15
N VAL A 135 39.87 -24.16 -0.97
CA VAL A 135 39.63 -22.95 -1.75
C VAL A 135 38.15 -22.60 -1.70
N GLU A 136 37.86 -21.37 -1.34
CA GLU A 136 36.51 -20.80 -1.42
C GLU A 136 36.32 -20.14 -2.78
N MET A 137 35.24 -20.49 -3.46
CA MET A 137 34.82 -19.92 -4.72
C MET A 137 33.57 -19.10 -4.47
N ASP A 138 33.63 -17.80 -4.70
CA ASP A 138 32.50 -16.87 -4.64
C ASP A 138 32.06 -16.52 -6.06
N ILE A 139 30.82 -16.91 -6.40
CA ILE A 139 30.20 -16.64 -7.69
C ILE A 139 29.22 -15.49 -7.49
N GLU A 140 29.61 -14.33 -7.99
CA GLU A 140 28.76 -13.15 -8.00
C GLU A 140 28.02 -13.05 -9.33
N HIS A 141 26.71 -12.98 -9.28
CA HIS A 141 25.87 -12.78 -10.46
C HIS A 141 24.64 -11.91 -10.15
N GLU A 142 24.16 -11.22 -11.15
CA GLU A 142 22.91 -10.48 -11.04
C GLU A 142 21.73 -11.44 -11.22
N ALA A 143 20.92 -11.58 -10.18
CA ALA A 143 19.68 -12.32 -10.23
C ALA A 143 18.47 -11.37 -10.29
N THR A 144 17.59 -11.60 -11.25
CA THR A 144 16.31 -10.88 -11.32
C THR A 144 15.39 -11.43 -10.24
N VAL A 145 15.13 -10.63 -9.21
CA VAL A 145 14.25 -10.99 -8.10
C VAL A 145 12.78 -10.81 -8.51
N TYR A 146 12.50 -9.74 -9.23
CA TYR A 146 11.15 -9.44 -9.69
C TYR A 146 11.20 -8.69 -11.03
N GLU A 147 10.39 -9.13 -12.00
CA GLU A 147 10.19 -8.44 -13.26
C GLU A 147 8.71 -8.50 -13.65
N GLY A 148 8.03 -7.36 -13.53
CA GLY A 148 6.61 -7.26 -13.83
C GLY A 148 5.95 -5.97 -13.37
N PRO A 149 4.67 -5.80 -13.70
CA PRO A 149 3.89 -4.68 -13.22
C PRO A 149 3.55 -4.86 -11.74
N ARG A 150 3.61 -3.78 -10.96
CA ARG A 150 3.33 -3.81 -9.52
C ARG A 150 2.29 -2.76 -9.15
N ALA A 151 1.34 -3.12 -8.30
CA ALA A 151 0.40 -2.17 -7.72
C ALA A 151 0.91 -1.70 -6.36
N ILE A 152 1.19 -0.41 -6.23
CA ILE A 152 1.74 0.20 -5.03
C ILE A 152 0.72 1.19 -4.48
N PRO A 153 0.00 0.88 -3.39
CA PRO A 153 -0.85 1.83 -2.72
C PRO A 153 -0.04 3.02 -2.22
N LYS A 154 -0.47 4.23 -2.50
CA LYS A 154 0.20 5.46 -2.05
C LYS A 154 -0.66 6.18 -1.03
N PHE A 155 -0.06 6.59 0.07
CA PHE A 155 -0.75 7.40 1.07
C PHE A 155 -1.17 8.74 0.46
N ILE A 156 -2.32 9.23 0.90
CA ILE A 156 -2.89 10.48 0.42
C ILE A 156 -1.94 11.68 0.60
N GLN A 157 -1.14 11.67 1.66
CA GLN A 157 -0.16 12.71 1.99
C GLN A 157 1.08 12.69 1.07
N ASP A 158 1.37 11.53 0.47
CA ASP A 158 2.54 11.35 -0.40
C ASP A 158 2.18 11.59 -1.87
N VAL A 159 0.91 11.94 -2.16
CA VAL A 159 0.40 12.27 -3.50
C VAL A 159 0.01 13.74 -3.55
N LEU A 160 0.92 14.58 -3.99
CA LEU A 160 0.69 16.01 -4.13
C LEU A 160 0.06 16.31 -5.49
N HIS A 161 -0.96 17.13 -5.51
CA HIS A 161 -1.73 17.46 -6.71
C HIS A 161 -2.32 18.88 -6.63
N PRO A 162 -2.75 19.49 -7.74
CA PRO A 162 -3.41 20.79 -7.74
C PRO A 162 -4.68 20.78 -6.89
N THR A 163 -5.00 21.91 -6.28
CA THR A 163 -6.19 22.04 -5.41
C THR A 163 -7.51 21.80 -6.16
N ARG A 164 -7.54 22.14 -7.45
CA ARG A 164 -8.74 21.99 -8.30
C ARG A 164 -8.51 20.88 -9.31
N CYS A 165 -8.68 19.63 -8.90
CA CYS A 165 -8.73 18.48 -9.79
C CYS A 165 -9.68 17.42 -9.24
N GLU A 166 -10.27 16.62 -10.11
CA GLU A 166 -11.13 15.49 -9.74
C GLU A 166 -10.41 14.15 -9.84
N ASN A 167 -9.32 14.08 -10.63
CA ASN A 167 -8.54 12.88 -10.83
C ASN A 167 -7.09 13.23 -11.18
N LEU A 168 -6.20 12.25 -11.07
CA LEU A 168 -4.76 12.40 -11.34
C LEU A 168 -4.37 12.26 -12.82
N GLN A 169 -5.33 12.03 -13.71
CA GLN A 169 -5.06 11.88 -15.13
C GLN A 169 -4.81 13.23 -15.80
N ILE A 170 -4.21 13.17 -16.98
CA ILE A 170 -3.83 14.33 -17.79
C ILE A 170 -5.08 15.16 -18.11
N PRO A 171 -5.05 16.48 -17.92
CA PRO A 171 -6.13 17.36 -18.32
C PRO A 171 -6.26 17.42 -19.84
N GLY A 172 -7.49 17.52 -20.34
CA GLY A 172 -7.77 17.57 -21.77
C GLY A 172 -9.25 17.80 -22.04
N PRO A 173 -9.66 17.90 -23.32
CA PRO A 173 -11.07 18.13 -23.67
C PRO A 173 -12.03 17.07 -23.13
N SER A 174 -11.57 15.83 -23.00
CA SER A 174 -12.34 14.72 -22.41
C SER A 174 -12.23 14.63 -20.87
N ASN A 175 -11.25 15.31 -20.27
CA ASN A 175 -10.99 15.31 -18.84
C ASN A 175 -10.61 16.74 -18.36
N PRO A 176 -11.53 17.69 -18.36
CA PRO A 176 -11.20 19.10 -18.08
C PRO A 176 -10.76 19.35 -16.62
N LEU A 177 -11.09 18.44 -15.69
CA LEU A 177 -10.72 18.52 -14.28
C LEU A 177 -9.62 17.53 -13.90
N GLY A 178 -8.81 17.12 -14.87
CA GLY A 178 -7.59 16.36 -14.63
C GLY A 178 -6.53 17.20 -13.89
N ALA A 179 -5.57 16.55 -13.27
CA ALA A 179 -4.48 17.21 -12.57
C ALA A 179 -3.43 17.73 -13.59
N SER A 180 -3.07 19.01 -13.55
CA SER A 180 -1.99 19.57 -14.38
C SER A 180 -0.67 18.87 -14.07
N HIS A 181 -0.37 18.68 -12.81
CA HIS A 181 0.82 17.96 -12.35
C HIS A 181 0.46 17.00 -11.21
N VAL A 182 1.27 15.97 -11.02
CA VAL A 182 1.17 15.04 -9.88
C VAL A 182 2.58 14.76 -9.38
N ILE A 183 2.80 14.90 -8.09
CA ILE A 183 4.08 14.62 -7.47
C ILE A 183 3.89 13.50 -6.46
N LEU A 184 4.60 12.39 -6.66
CA LEU A 184 4.72 11.32 -5.68
C LEU A 184 5.96 11.55 -4.82
N ARG A 185 5.80 11.47 -3.52
CA ARG A 185 6.88 11.52 -2.55
C ARG A 185 7.16 10.12 -2.03
N ASP A 186 8.42 9.75 -1.97
CA ASP A 186 8.89 8.52 -1.34
C ASP A 186 10.25 8.72 -0.69
N TYR A 187 10.68 7.71 0.08
CA TYR A 187 11.85 7.82 0.96
C TYR A 187 12.82 6.64 0.70
N PRO A 188 13.50 6.62 -0.47
CA PRO A 188 14.48 5.60 -0.78
C PRO A 188 15.71 5.72 0.12
N THR A 189 16.38 4.60 0.33
CA THR A 189 17.69 4.60 0.98
C THR A 189 18.77 5.05 0.00
N LEU A 190 19.87 5.59 0.51
CA LEU A 190 21.01 5.99 -0.31
C LEU A 190 21.56 4.81 -1.13
N ASP A 191 21.55 3.61 -0.56
CA ASP A 191 21.97 2.38 -1.25
C ASP A 191 21.06 2.04 -2.44
N GLU A 192 19.75 2.21 -2.31
CA GLU A 192 18.81 2.04 -3.43
C GLU A 192 19.10 3.04 -4.57
N ILE A 193 19.37 4.30 -4.23
CA ILE A 193 19.73 5.33 -5.23
C ILE A 193 21.02 4.94 -5.96
N ARG A 194 22.05 4.47 -5.23
CA ARG A 194 23.31 4.00 -5.80
C ARG A 194 23.12 2.81 -6.74
N ARG A 195 22.31 1.82 -6.34
CA ARG A 195 22.00 0.66 -7.19
C ARG A 195 21.28 1.07 -8.47
N LEU A 196 20.30 1.95 -8.38
CA LEU A 196 19.58 2.46 -9.55
C LEU A 196 20.46 3.35 -10.43
N ALA A 197 21.44 4.06 -9.88
CA ALA A 197 22.44 4.78 -10.66
C ALA A 197 23.43 3.81 -11.34
N LYS A 198 23.87 2.75 -10.64
CA LYS A 198 24.77 1.71 -11.22
C LYS A 198 24.09 0.95 -12.36
N SER A 199 22.81 0.61 -12.24
CA SER A 199 22.02 -0.05 -13.28
C SER A 199 21.67 0.86 -14.48
N GLY A 200 22.04 2.15 -14.44
CA GLY A 200 21.72 3.12 -15.51
C GLY A 200 20.26 3.56 -15.53
N PHE A 201 19.47 3.18 -14.50
CA PHE A 201 18.11 3.70 -14.38
C PHE A 201 18.11 5.21 -14.15
N TYR A 202 19.01 5.72 -13.29
CA TYR A 202 19.26 7.15 -13.12
C TYR A 202 20.41 7.58 -14.02
N ASP A 203 20.08 8.19 -15.15
CA ASP A 203 21.01 8.53 -16.22
C ASP A 203 21.54 9.97 -16.15
N LEU A 204 20.97 10.83 -15.32
CA LEU A 204 21.37 12.24 -15.20
C LEU A 204 22.24 12.53 -13.97
N ILE A 205 22.34 11.61 -13.01
CA ILE A 205 23.16 11.84 -11.82
C ILE A 205 24.64 11.59 -12.10
N SER A 206 25.48 12.56 -11.74
CA SER A 206 26.95 12.42 -11.80
C SER A 206 27.50 11.75 -10.53
N LYS A 207 28.73 11.20 -10.62
CA LYS A 207 29.41 10.61 -9.45
C LYS A 207 29.64 11.65 -8.34
N GLU A 208 29.96 12.90 -8.69
CA GLU A 208 30.15 13.98 -7.74
C GLU A 208 28.86 14.36 -6.98
N GLU A 209 27.72 14.30 -7.67
CA GLU A 209 26.42 14.53 -7.06
C GLU A 209 26.02 13.40 -6.14
N LEU A 210 26.35 12.15 -6.50
CA LEU A 210 26.13 10.98 -5.66
C LEU A 210 26.93 11.08 -4.34
N GLU A 211 28.19 11.51 -4.39
CA GLU A 211 29.02 11.77 -3.22
C GLU A 211 28.46 12.91 -2.34
N LYS A 212 27.88 13.95 -2.96
CA LYS A 212 27.21 15.02 -2.21
C LYS A 212 26.00 14.49 -1.43
N LEU A 213 25.25 13.52 -1.95
CA LEU A 213 24.12 12.91 -1.23
C LEU A 213 24.56 12.21 0.06
N GLU A 214 25.80 11.73 0.14
CA GLU A 214 26.35 11.11 1.35
C GLU A 214 26.52 12.13 2.47
N THR A 215 26.93 13.34 2.14
CA THR A 215 27.27 14.40 3.10
C THR A 215 26.05 15.21 3.56
N VAL A 216 24.93 15.14 2.83
CA VAL A 216 23.72 15.90 3.17
C VAL A 216 23.08 15.36 4.42
N THR A 217 22.83 16.23 5.38
CA THR A 217 21.98 15.92 6.52
C THR A 217 20.53 15.98 6.06
N ALA A 218 19.73 14.93 6.30
CA ALA A 218 18.32 14.95 5.98
C ALA A 218 17.68 16.20 6.59
N ASP A 219 17.02 16.99 5.76
CA ASP A 219 16.37 18.23 6.22
C ASP A 219 15.15 17.84 7.07
N THR A 220 15.27 18.09 8.38
CA THR A 220 14.29 17.67 9.39
C THR A 220 13.16 18.68 9.56
N SER A 221 12.85 19.48 8.55
CA SER A 221 11.66 20.34 8.58
C SER A 221 10.39 19.50 8.36
N TYR A 222 10.15 18.56 9.30
CA TYR A 222 8.92 17.77 9.30
C TYR A 222 7.73 18.65 9.65
N THR A 223 6.67 18.56 8.86
CA THR A 223 5.36 19.06 9.28
C THR A 223 4.88 18.27 10.51
N GLU A 224 4.02 18.86 11.34
CA GLU A 224 3.45 18.17 12.51
C GLU A 224 2.81 16.81 12.15
N MET A 225 2.21 16.72 10.96
CA MET A 225 1.60 15.49 10.44
C MET A 225 2.65 14.41 10.14
N GLU A 226 3.80 14.78 9.59
CA GLU A 226 4.91 13.84 9.33
C GLU A 226 5.52 13.34 10.63
N GLN A 227 5.69 14.22 11.61
CA GLN A 227 6.11 13.82 12.95
C GLN A 227 5.13 12.85 13.62
N GLN A 228 3.83 13.03 13.39
CA GLN A 228 2.80 12.15 13.92
C GLN A 228 2.82 10.77 13.23
N LYS A 229 3.02 10.76 11.91
CA LYS A 229 3.21 9.52 11.12
C LYS A 229 4.43 8.75 11.61
N ASP A 230 5.55 9.41 11.80
CA ASP A 230 6.81 8.80 12.28
C ASP A 230 6.67 8.24 13.70
N ARG A 231 5.97 8.95 14.59
CA ARG A 231 5.65 8.45 15.94
C ARG A 231 4.79 7.19 15.91
N LEU A 232 3.79 7.15 15.03
CA LEU A 232 2.91 5.99 14.87
C LEU A 232 3.66 4.78 14.29
N GLN A 233 4.63 5.03 13.42
CA GLN A 233 5.48 3.97 12.84
C GLN A 233 6.64 3.54 13.76
N GLY A 234 6.76 4.15 14.95
CA GLY A 234 7.85 3.87 15.88
C GLY A 234 9.20 4.44 15.44
N ALA A 235 9.22 5.25 14.39
CA ALA A 235 10.40 5.98 13.99
C ALA A 235 10.69 7.07 15.03
N SER A 236 11.87 7.06 15.63
CA SER A 236 12.26 8.13 16.55
C SER A 236 12.41 9.42 15.75
N SER A 237 11.67 10.44 16.14
CA SER A 237 11.66 11.78 15.55
C SER A 237 12.95 12.58 15.79
N GLY A 238 14.08 11.93 15.70
CA GLY A 238 15.37 12.52 15.93
C GLY A 238 16.42 11.90 15.02
N GLY A 239 16.52 12.40 13.79
CA GLY A 239 17.61 12.07 12.87
C GLY A 239 19.01 12.46 13.38
N LYS A 240 19.23 12.46 14.70
CA LYS A 240 20.51 12.85 15.32
C LYS A 240 21.42 11.69 15.69
N ASP A 241 20.91 10.45 15.70
CA ASP A 241 21.70 9.30 16.12
C ASP A 241 21.64 8.14 15.12
N VAL A 242 21.92 8.43 13.83
CA VAL A 242 22.32 7.35 12.93
C VAL A 242 23.74 6.94 13.34
N PRO A 243 23.98 5.69 13.76
CA PRO A 243 25.32 5.25 14.12
C PRO A 243 26.30 5.54 12.98
N LYS A 244 27.49 6.06 13.30
CA LYS A 244 28.57 6.18 12.32
C LYS A 244 28.83 4.80 11.73
N GLY A 245 28.62 4.65 10.42
CA GLY A 245 28.72 3.38 9.69
C GLY A 245 27.40 2.89 9.06
N ALA A 246 26.26 3.51 9.36
CA ALA A 246 24.98 3.18 8.74
C ALA A 246 24.57 4.21 7.66
N GLU A 247 25.54 4.81 6.99
CA GLU A 247 25.29 5.83 5.94
C GLU A 247 24.48 5.26 4.77
N SER A 248 24.62 3.97 4.48
CA SER A 248 23.85 3.26 3.46
C SER A 248 22.33 3.21 3.74
N HIS A 249 21.95 3.24 5.01
CA HIS A 249 20.55 3.24 5.46
C HIS A 249 19.92 4.63 5.60
N LYS A 250 20.68 5.67 5.26
CA LYS A 250 20.16 7.03 5.23
C LYS A 250 19.04 7.14 4.21
N THR A 251 17.89 7.60 4.65
CA THR A 251 16.74 7.86 3.78
C THR A 251 16.77 9.30 3.28
N LEU A 252 16.46 9.50 2.00
CA LEU A 252 16.36 10.80 1.34
C LEU A 252 14.95 10.96 0.79
N THR A 253 14.50 12.20 0.65
CA THR A 253 13.18 12.49 0.07
C THR A 253 13.29 12.55 -1.46
N ARG A 254 12.73 11.53 -2.13
CA ARG A 254 12.64 11.50 -3.59
C ARG A 254 11.27 11.96 -4.04
N LEU A 255 11.25 12.90 -4.96
CA LEU A 255 10.05 13.36 -5.65
C LEU A 255 10.02 12.78 -7.06
N MET A 256 8.93 12.14 -7.42
CA MET A 256 8.62 11.69 -8.78
C MET A 256 7.50 12.58 -9.32
N CYS A 257 7.82 13.40 -10.30
CA CYS A 257 6.94 14.42 -10.82
C CYS A 257 6.41 14.01 -12.19
N PHE A 258 5.10 14.00 -12.34
CA PHE A 258 4.39 13.89 -13.62
C PHE A 258 3.88 15.27 -13.97
N ASP A 259 4.41 15.86 -15.03
CA ASP A 259 4.17 17.25 -15.40
C ASP A 259 4.10 17.40 -16.91
N THR A 260 3.75 18.58 -17.37
CA THR A 260 3.83 18.96 -18.78
C THR A 260 4.83 20.09 -18.92
N PHE A 261 5.69 20.00 -19.92
CA PHE A 261 6.74 20.99 -20.18
C PHE A 261 7.09 21.02 -21.66
N ASP A 262 7.23 22.20 -22.22
CA ASP A 262 7.70 22.43 -23.59
C ASP A 262 9.22 22.23 -23.64
N ILE A 263 9.67 21.05 -24.13
CA ILE A 263 11.09 20.68 -24.19
C ILE A 263 11.75 21.26 -25.44
N ASP A 264 11.05 21.26 -26.59
CA ASP A 264 11.60 21.67 -27.86
C ASP A 264 11.36 23.15 -28.22
N GLY A 265 10.58 23.86 -27.41
CA GLY A 265 10.30 25.29 -27.54
C GLY A 265 9.34 25.62 -28.70
N ASP A 266 8.51 24.66 -29.10
CA ASP A 266 7.51 24.83 -30.17
C ASP A 266 6.21 25.48 -29.68
N GLY A 267 6.06 25.67 -28.37
CA GLY A 267 4.89 26.22 -27.69
C GLY A 267 3.83 25.17 -27.36
N THR A 268 4.14 23.89 -27.48
CA THR A 268 3.30 22.76 -27.11
C THR A 268 3.95 22.03 -25.94
N ASP A 269 3.21 21.80 -24.84
CA ASP A 269 3.76 21.10 -23.69
C ASP A 269 3.71 19.58 -23.90
N GLU A 270 4.83 18.88 -23.66
CA GLU A 270 4.92 17.43 -23.66
C GLU A 270 4.72 16.86 -22.25
N ASP A 271 4.07 15.68 -22.19
CA ASP A 271 3.95 14.93 -20.95
C ASP A 271 5.28 14.28 -20.55
N ILE A 272 5.84 14.71 -19.43
CA ILE A 272 7.12 14.25 -18.90
C ILE A 272 6.98 13.62 -17.52
N ILE A 273 7.93 12.77 -17.20
CA ILE A 273 8.14 12.24 -15.85
C ILE A 273 9.59 12.47 -15.46
N TRP A 274 9.83 13.02 -14.30
CA TRP A 274 11.16 13.27 -13.80
C TRP A 274 11.28 13.00 -12.31
N TRP A 275 12.49 12.62 -11.89
CA TRP A 275 12.81 12.28 -10.51
C TRP A 275 13.85 13.24 -9.98
N MET A 276 13.66 13.70 -8.75
CA MET A 276 14.63 14.53 -8.06
C MET A 276 14.73 14.17 -6.57
N ILE A 277 15.89 14.45 -5.99
CA ILE A 277 16.09 14.46 -4.54
C ILE A 277 15.84 15.88 -4.03
N LEU A 278 14.95 15.99 -3.04
CA LEU A 278 14.50 17.29 -2.54
C LEU A 278 15.62 18.05 -1.83
N GLU A 279 16.43 17.37 -1.03
CA GLU A 279 17.48 17.94 -0.18
C GLU A 279 18.57 18.64 -1.00
N THR A 280 19.00 18.04 -2.09
CA THR A 280 20.04 18.59 -2.97
C THR A 280 19.50 19.26 -4.22
N LYS A 281 18.21 19.10 -4.50
CA LYS A 281 17.56 19.53 -5.74
C LYS A 281 18.22 18.94 -6.99
N THR A 282 18.79 17.74 -6.87
CA THR A 282 19.46 17.03 -7.97
C THR A 282 18.42 16.25 -8.76
N ILE A 283 18.41 16.44 -10.07
CA ILE A 283 17.55 15.66 -10.99
C ILE A 283 18.27 14.34 -11.27
N LEU A 284 17.58 13.23 -10.96
CA LEU A 284 18.10 11.88 -11.17
C LEU A 284 17.85 11.37 -12.58
N ARG A 285 16.66 11.68 -13.13
CA ARG A 285 16.21 11.20 -14.43
C ARG A 285 15.07 12.07 -14.95
N ALA A 286 14.97 12.20 -16.28
CA ALA A 286 13.82 12.79 -16.97
C ALA A 286 13.53 12.01 -18.24
N LYS A 287 12.28 11.65 -18.49
CA LYS A 287 11.82 10.89 -19.67
C LYS A 287 10.43 11.35 -20.08
N PHE A 288 10.08 11.13 -21.35
CA PHE A 288 8.70 11.27 -21.79
C PHE A 288 7.81 10.23 -21.11
N LEU A 289 6.60 10.62 -20.73
CA LEU A 289 5.65 9.74 -20.09
C LEU A 289 5.38 8.47 -20.91
N THR A 290 5.24 8.60 -22.21
CA THR A 290 4.99 7.49 -23.14
C THR A 290 6.14 6.50 -23.27
N GLN A 291 7.37 6.89 -22.92
CA GLN A 291 8.51 5.97 -22.87
C GLN A 291 8.44 5.03 -21.68
N MET A 292 7.94 5.52 -20.55
CA MET A 292 7.80 4.74 -19.32
C MET A 292 6.46 4.02 -19.23
N PHE A 293 5.39 4.65 -19.72
CA PHE A 293 4.01 4.17 -19.66
C PHE A 293 3.36 4.26 -21.04
N PRO A 294 3.45 3.21 -21.83
CA PRO A 294 3.03 3.18 -23.23
C PRO A 294 1.51 2.99 -23.35
N SER A 295 0.73 3.99 -23.02
CA SER A 295 -0.71 3.99 -23.22
C SER A 295 -1.15 4.85 -24.40
N VAL A 296 -2.21 4.44 -25.10
CA VAL A 296 -2.82 5.21 -26.19
C VAL A 296 -4.33 5.31 -25.96
N PRO A 297 -4.87 6.51 -25.65
CA PRO A 297 -4.19 7.80 -25.46
C PRO A 297 -3.25 7.81 -24.25
N PRO A 298 -2.28 8.73 -24.19
CA PRO A 298 -1.37 8.86 -23.05
C PRO A 298 -2.16 9.05 -21.75
N ARG A 299 -1.79 8.28 -20.72
CA ARG A 299 -2.36 8.41 -19.38
C ARG A 299 -1.30 8.14 -18.34
N ARG A 300 -1.50 8.73 -17.16
CA ARG A 300 -0.62 8.49 -16.02
C ARG A 300 -0.91 7.15 -15.38
N PRO A 301 0.09 6.45 -14.83
CA PRO A 301 -0.05 5.08 -14.28
C PRO A 301 -0.67 5.10 -12.88
N PHE A 302 -1.80 5.77 -12.74
CA PHE A 302 -2.57 5.81 -11.52
C PHE A 302 -3.90 5.12 -11.71
N ALA A 303 -4.26 4.32 -10.72
CA ALA A 303 -5.60 3.82 -10.55
C ALA A 303 -6.15 4.41 -9.25
N GLU A 304 -7.30 5.06 -9.33
CA GLU A 304 -7.93 5.70 -8.19
C GLU A 304 -9.45 5.64 -8.28
N THR A 305 -10.10 5.64 -7.13
CA THR A 305 -11.54 5.85 -7.06
C THR A 305 -11.93 6.40 -5.69
N GLN A 306 -13.07 7.09 -5.67
CA GLN A 306 -13.60 7.78 -4.50
C GLN A 306 -14.70 6.95 -3.83
N PHE A 307 -14.73 6.92 -2.51
CA PHE A 307 -15.78 6.27 -1.72
C PHE A 307 -17.12 6.99 -1.91
N ILE A 308 -17.20 8.26 -1.54
CA ILE A 308 -18.31 9.14 -1.90
C ILE A 308 -17.73 10.31 -2.69
N PRO A 309 -18.02 10.42 -3.99
CA PRO A 309 -17.44 11.47 -4.82
C PRO A 309 -18.04 12.84 -4.47
N VAL A 310 -17.18 13.84 -4.47
CA VAL A 310 -17.54 15.24 -4.34
C VAL A 310 -17.13 15.95 -5.62
N PRO A 311 -18.07 16.56 -6.37
CA PRO A 311 -17.74 17.27 -7.61
C PRO A 311 -16.68 18.35 -7.38
N GLY A 312 -15.70 18.44 -8.29
CA GLY A 312 -14.61 19.43 -8.22
C GLY A 312 -13.51 19.11 -7.19
N ARG A 313 -13.59 17.98 -6.49
CA ARG A 313 -12.63 17.56 -5.49
C ARG A 313 -12.16 16.14 -5.78
N ARG A 314 -10.86 15.90 -5.78
CA ARG A 314 -10.27 14.54 -5.95
C ARG A 314 -10.55 13.66 -4.74
N LEU A 315 -10.45 14.22 -3.55
CA LEU A 315 -10.67 13.48 -2.31
C LEU A 315 -12.17 13.30 -2.09
N GLY A 316 -12.63 12.05 -2.05
CA GLY A 316 -13.98 11.69 -1.67
C GLY A 316 -14.20 11.86 -0.16
N ILE A 317 -15.43 11.72 0.27
CA ILE A 317 -15.77 11.66 1.70
C ILE A 317 -15.60 10.21 2.15
N GLY A 318 -14.72 9.98 3.11
CA GLY A 318 -14.49 8.67 3.74
C GLY A 318 -15.48 8.38 4.86
N LEU A 319 -15.47 7.15 5.34
CA LEU A 319 -16.33 6.74 6.45
C LEU A 319 -15.97 7.47 7.75
N LEU A 320 -14.67 7.70 7.98
CA LEU A 320 -14.20 8.40 9.19
C LEU A 320 -14.64 9.86 9.19
N GLU A 321 -14.51 10.56 8.06
CA GLU A 321 -14.97 11.95 7.90
C GLU A 321 -16.50 12.08 8.15
N MET A 322 -17.29 11.10 7.70
CA MET A 322 -18.73 11.08 7.95
C MET A 322 -19.08 10.89 9.43
N MET A 323 -18.27 10.15 10.17
CA MET A 323 -18.55 9.84 11.57
C MET A 323 -17.91 10.82 12.56
N GLU A 324 -17.00 11.67 12.13
CA GLU A 324 -16.19 12.55 12.98
C GLU A 324 -17.06 13.36 13.95
N CYS A 325 -18.02 14.15 13.42
CA CYS A 325 -18.89 14.97 14.25
C CYS A 325 -19.70 14.16 15.28
N LEU A 326 -20.21 12.98 14.88
CA LEU A 326 -20.98 12.13 15.79
C LEU A 326 -20.09 11.50 16.85
N HIS A 327 -18.86 11.15 16.50
CA HIS A 327 -17.88 10.59 17.41
C HIS A 327 -17.48 11.59 18.48
N ASP A 328 -17.25 12.86 18.11
CA ASP A 328 -16.89 13.93 19.03
C ASP A 328 -18.00 14.21 20.04
N VAL A 329 -19.24 14.33 19.57
CA VAL A 329 -20.40 14.52 20.47
C VAL A 329 -20.59 13.30 21.39
N LYS A 330 -20.39 12.09 20.86
CA LYS A 330 -20.50 10.85 21.62
C LYS A 330 -19.43 10.76 22.71
N LYS A 331 -18.19 11.16 22.40
CA LYS A 331 -17.09 11.24 23.35
C LYS A 331 -17.40 12.25 24.45
N GLN A 332 -17.83 13.47 24.11
CA GLN A 332 -18.20 14.49 25.09
C GLN A 332 -19.33 14.03 26.01
N ALA A 333 -20.36 13.36 25.47
CA ALA A 333 -21.45 12.82 26.27
C ALA A 333 -20.96 11.74 27.24
N LEU A 334 -20.04 10.89 26.83
CA LEU A 334 -19.42 9.86 27.66
C LEU A 334 -18.56 10.49 28.77
N ASP A 335 -17.71 11.45 28.44
CA ASP A 335 -16.84 12.15 29.38
C ASP A 335 -17.68 12.85 30.46
N GLN A 336 -18.73 13.59 30.06
CA GLN A 336 -19.64 14.23 31.00
C GLN A 336 -20.38 13.22 31.90
N THR A 337 -20.73 12.05 31.35
CA THR A 337 -21.38 10.99 32.14
C THR A 337 -20.42 10.39 33.17
N ILE A 338 -19.17 10.18 32.81
CA ILE A 338 -18.10 9.70 33.70
C ILE A 338 -17.82 10.73 34.80
N ASP A 339 -17.66 12.01 34.43
CA ASP A 339 -17.42 13.11 35.36
C ASP A 339 -18.57 13.26 36.36
N GLY A 340 -19.84 13.24 35.85
CA GLY A 340 -21.01 13.24 36.67
C GLY A 340 -21.07 12.04 37.63
N GLY A 341 -20.69 10.85 37.14
CA GLY A 341 -20.56 9.65 37.97
C GLY A 341 -19.50 9.78 39.05
N THR A 342 -18.37 10.37 38.72
CA THR A 342 -17.28 10.61 39.67
C THR A 342 -17.70 11.58 40.76
N ILE A 343 -18.37 12.69 40.42
CA ILE A 343 -18.88 13.67 41.39
C ILE A 343 -19.97 13.05 42.28
N THR A 344 -20.77 12.14 41.72
CA THR A 344 -21.82 11.46 42.50
C THR A 344 -21.23 10.44 43.48
N ASN A 345 -20.21 9.68 43.06
CA ASN A 345 -19.56 8.66 43.88
C ASN A 345 -18.60 9.24 44.92
N VAL A 346 -17.95 10.35 44.60
CA VAL A 346 -17.05 11.07 45.49
C VAL A 346 -17.51 12.54 45.58
N PRO A 347 -18.59 12.78 46.34
CA PRO A 347 -19.18 14.11 46.42
C PRO A 347 -18.23 15.10 47.08
N PHE A 348 -18.09 16.25 46.50
CA PHE A 348 -17.44 17.38 47.16
C PHE A 348 -18.39 18.04 48.15
N PHE A 349 -17.87 18.69 49.16
CA PHE A 349 -18.66 19.36 50.17
C PHE A 349 -18.13 20.77 50.44
N PHE A 350 -19.03 21.67 50.83
CA PHE A 350 -18.68 22.95 51.37
C PHE A 350 -18.68 22.92 52.88
N TYR A 351 -17.72 23.57 53.50
CA TYR A 351 -17.66 23.67 54.95
C TYR A 351 -17.50 25.13 55.37
N ARG A 352 -18.03 25.46 56.57
CA ARG A 352 -17.95 26.80 57.12
C ARG A 352 -16.51 27.09 57.55
N ALA A 353 -15.90 28.16 57.06
CA ALA A 353 -14.50 28.53 57.39
C ALA A 353 -14.23 28.77 58.87
N THR A 354 -15.27 29.08 59.65
CA THR A 354 -15.22 29.27 61.10
C THR A 354 -15.41 27.98 61.91
N SER A 355 -15.71 26.87 61.28
CA SER A 355 -15.82 25.58 61.93
C SER A 355 -14.41 25.04 62.27
N ASN A 356 -14.29 24.37 63.45
CA ASN A 356 -12.99 23.74 63.86
C ASN A 356 -12.64 22.49 63.02
N MET A 357 -13.21 22.38 61.85
CA MET A 357 -13.09 21.23 60.96
C MET A 357 -11.79 21.33 60.17
N ARG A 358 -10.98 20.29 60.19
CA ARG A 358 -9.76 20.15 59.37
C ARG A 358 -10.08 19.24 58.18
N PRO A 359 -10.34 19.74 56.98
CA PRO A 359 -10.77 18.94 55.83
C PRO A 359 -9.72 17.90 55.43
N GLU A 360 -8.45 18.13 55.70
CA GLU A 360 -7.35 17.21 55.41
C GLU A 360 -7.41 15.88 56.21
N THR A 361 -8.15 15.85 57.34
CA THR A 361 -8.29 14.67 58.20
C THR A 361 -9.53 13.85 57.93
N ILE A 362 -10.45 14.38 57.10
CA ILE A 362 -11.71 13.72 56.81
C ILE A 362 -11.53 12.75 55.65
N ARG A 363 -11.64 11.48 55.93
CA ARG A 363 -11.73 10.42 54.93
C ARG A 363 -13.12 9.86 54.96
N LEU A 364 -13.88 10.02 53.87
CA LEU A 364 -15.24 9.49 53.77
C LEU A 364 -15.20 7.97 53.57
N TRP A 365 -15.27 7.22 54.66
CA TRP A 365 -15.40 5.78 54.63
C TRP A 365 -16.84 5.37 54.96
N PRO A 366 -17.41 4.35 54.31
CA PRO A 366 -18.73 3.85 54.67
C PRO A 366 -18.80 3.41 56.15
N GLY A 367 -19.72 4.01 56.91
CA GLY A 367 -19.93 3.69 58.32
C GLY A 367 -19.09 4.48 59.34
N GLU A 368 -18.20 5.38 58.89
CA GLU A 368 -17.47 6.27 59.82
C GLU A 368 -18.33 7.49 60.18
N GLY A 369 -18.26 7.92 61.44
CA GLY A 369 -18.89 9.12 61.97
C GLY A 369 -17.87 10.16 62.38
N TYR A 370 -18.09 11.42 61.99
CA TYR A 370 -17.21 12.56 62.31
C TYR A 370 -17.91 13.51 63.28
N PRO A 371 -17.29 13.88 64.41
CA PRO A 371 -17.87 14.84 65.34
C PRO A 371 -17.81 16.26 64.76
N LEU A 372 -19.00 16.89 64.64
CA LEU A 372 -19.17 18.27 64.19
C LEU A 372 -19.95 19.05 65.22
N SER A 373 -19.66 20.37 65.38
CA SER A 373 -20.34 21.25 66.30
C SER A 373 -21.81 21.51 65.88
N ASP A 374 -22.03 21.70 64.59
CA ASP A 374 -23.37 21.84 63.99
C ASP A 374 -23.44 21.07 62.66
N PRO A 375 -23.82 19.76 62.72
CA PRO A 375 -23.80 18.90 61.53
C PRO A 375 -24.68 19.37 60.36
N LYS A 376 -25.67 20.20 60.60
CA LYS A 376 -26.56 20.71 59.55
C LYS A 376 -26.02 21.96 58.83
N ASN A 377 -25.29 22.82 59.55
CA ASN A 377 -24.86 24.10 59.06
C ASN A 377 -23.35 24.20 58.76
N ASP A 378 -22.56 23.27 59.35
CA ASP A 378 -21.11 23.28 59.18
C ASP A 378 -20.65 22.61 57.88
N VAL A 379 -21.43 21.67 57.36
CA VAL A 379 -21.11 20.94 56.10
C VAL A 379 -22.33 20.89 55.21
N HIS A 380 -22.14 21.30 53.96
CA HIS A 380 -23.18 21.26 52.93
C HIS A 380 -22.71 20.39 51.77
N PHE A 381 -23.40 19.30 51.49
CA PHE A 381 -23.25 18.51 50.28
C PHE A 381 -24.21 19.02 49.24
N PRO A 382 -23.72 19.63 48.15
CA PRO A 382 -24.60 20.06 47.06
C PRO A 382 -25.27 18.80 46.46
N GLN A 383 -26.57 18.86 46.28
CA GLN A 383 -27.32 17.79 45.61
C GLN A 383 -27.02 17.88 44.11
N THR A 384 -26.01 17.16 43.64
CA THR A 384 -25.79 16.96 42.21
C THR A 384 -26.78 15.89 41.74
N GLY A 385 -27.86 16.31 41.09
CA GLY A 385 -28.94 15.40 40.70
C GLY A 385 -28.48 14.35 39.67
N ASN A 386 -28.94 13.12 39.86
CA ASN A 386 -28.69 11.97 38.94
C ASN A 386 -29.33 12.13 37.53
N GLN A 387 -30.05 13.23 37.26
CA GLN A 387 -30.71 13.44 35.97
C GLN A 387 -29.73 13.57 34.78
N GLY A 388 -28.54 14.09 35.00
CA GLY A 388 -27.50 14.22 33.95
C GLY A 388 -26.95 12.90 33.44
N GLN A 389 -26.86 11.87 34.30
CA GLN A 389 -26.34 10.55 33.91
C GLN A 389 -27.31 9.80 32.99
N SER A 390 -28.62 9.81 33.30
CA SER A 390 -29.63 9.17 32.44
C SER A 390 -29.75 9.85 31.08
N PHE A 391 -29.60 11.18 31.03
CA PHE A 391 -29.56 11.93 29.77
C PHE A 391 -28.33 11.57 28.94
N GLY A 392 -27.13 11.47 29.55
CA GLY A 392 -25.91 11.10 28.88
C GLY A 392 -25.98 9.70 28.25
N PHE A 393 -26.49 8.71 28.96
CA PHE A 393 -26.71 7.36 28.42
C PHE A 393 -27.72 7.31 27.30
N ASN A 394 -28.82 8.04 27.40
CA ASN A 394 -29.82 8.14 26.33
C ASN A 394 -29.26 8.81 25.10
N LEU A 395 -28.50 9.90 25.27
CA LEU A 395 -27.83 10.60 24.18
C LEU A 395 -26.80 9.68 23.50
N TYR A 396 -25.97 8.96 24.27
CA TYR A 396 -25.00 7.99 23.76
C TYR A 396 -25.67 6.89 22.93
N SER A 397 -26.80 6.36 23.39
CA SER A 397 -27.58 5.36 22.65
C SER A 397 -28.17 5.91 21.37
N LEU A 398 -28.75 7.13 21.42
CA LEU A 398 -29.29 7.79 20.24
C LEU A 398 -28.22 8.04 19.17
N LEU A 399 -27.06 8.55 19.57
CA LEU A 399 -25.93 8.76 18.67
C LEU A 399 -25.41 7.46 18.09
N GLY A 400 -25.47 6.34 18.84
CA GLY A 400 -25.16 5.02 18.32
C GLY A 400 -26.11 4.60 17.18
N GLN A 401 -27.41 4.81 17.36
CA GLN A 401 -28.42 4.55 16.31
C GLN A 401 -28.22 5.43 15.08
N GLU A 402 -27.87 6.71 15.25
CA GLU A 402 -27.58 7.60 14.12
C GLU A 402 -26.30 7.19 13.38
N GLN A 403 -25.27 6.68 14.08
CA GLN A 403 -24.09 6.10 13.43
C GLN A 403 -24.46 4.89 12.57
N GLU A 404 -25.30 3.98 13.06
CA GLU A 404 -25.79 2.83 12.29
C GLU A 404 -26.57 3.26 11.06
N ARG A 405 -27.40 4.30 11.16
CA ARG A 405 -28.17 4.85 10.03
C ARG A 405 -27.27 5.50 8.97
N LEU A 406 -26.24 6.25 9.39
CA LEU A 406 -25.29 6.88 8.47
C LEU A 406 -24.44 5.88 7.73
N THR A 407 -23.89 4.90 8.45
CA THR A 407 -23.02 3.88 7.87
C THR A 407 -23.79 2.79 7.14
N ASN A 408 -25.09 2.69 7.39
CA ASN A 408 -25.94 1.58 6.95
C ASN A 408 -25.40 0.20 7.38
N ILE A 409 -24.65 0.16 8.49
CA ILE A 409 -24.12 -1.06 9.10
C ILE A 409 -24.93 -1.32 10.37
N GLY A 410 -26.03 -2.05 10.24
CA GLY A 410 -26.88 -2.41 11.39
C GLY A 410 -26.54 -3.78 11.97
N GLU A 411 -27.18 -4.12 13.07
CA GLU A 411 -27.00 -5.40 13.78
C GLU A 411 -27.21 -6.60 12.87
N LEU A 412 -28.11 -6.51 11.91
CA LEU A 412 -28.44 -7.58 10.97
C LEU A 412 -27.25 -7.92 10.06
N GLN A 413 -26.50 -6.91 9.62
CA GLN A 413 -25.30 -7.08 8.79
C GLN A 413 -24.10 -7.59 9.59
N LEU A 414 -24.12 -7.37 10.92
CA LEU A 414 -23.15 -7.93 11.86
C LEU A 414 -23.50 -9.36 12.29
N GLY A 415 -24.55 -9.97 11.70
CA GLY A 415 -25.01 -11.31 12.04
C GLY A 415 -25.77 -11.38 13.37
N ARG A 416 -26.14 -10.25 13.96
CA ARG A 416 -26.95 -10.17 15.17
C ARG A 416 -28.41 -10.01 14.82
N VAL A 417 -29.26 -10.83 15.38
CA VAL A 417 -30.71 -10.68 15.21
C VAL A 417 -31.18 -9.56 16.12
N PRO A 418 -31.78 -8.46 15.58
CA PRO A 418 -32.25 -7.37 16.41
C PRO A 418 -33.32 -7.87 17.40
N GLN A 419 -33.16 -7.52 18.68
CA GLN A 419 -34.15 -7.80 19.71
C GLN A 419 -35.35 -6.86 19.51
N GLY A 420 -36.29 -7.23 18.66
CA GLY A 420 -37.51 -6.47 18.42
C GLY A 420 -38.49 -7.19 17.49
N LYS A 421 -39.75 -6.79 17.60
CA LYS A 421 -40.91 -7.43 16.94
C LYS A 421 -40.98 -7.16 15.42
N ALA A 422 -39.93 -7.33 14.68
CA ALA A 422 -39.99 -7.23 13.22
C ALA A 422 -40.59 -8.52 12.65
N SER A 423 -41.89 -8.52 12.36
CA SER A 423 -42.61 -9.65 11.78
C SER A 423 -42.05 -10.11 10.44
N ALA A 424 -41.39 -9.20 9.70
CA ALA A 424 -40.72 -9.48 8.44
C ALA A 424 -39.50 -10.42 8.59
N LEU A 425 -38.84 -10.45 9.75
CA LEU A 425 -37.70 -11.34 10.02
C LEU A 425 -38.11 -12.77 10.40
N ARG A 426 -39.38 -13.05 10.53
CA ARG A 426 -39.89 -14.40 10.85
C ARG A 426 -39.99 -15.32 9.66
N THR A 427 -39.96 -14.78 8.44
CA THR A 427 -40.02 -15.57 7.21
C THR A 427 -38.72 -15.44 6.43
N VAL A 428 -38.27 -16.53 5.82
CA VAL A 428 -37.06 -16.54 4.98
C VAL A 428 -37.14 -15.50 3.87
N SER A 429 -38.31 -15.37 3.21
CA SER A 429 -38.55 -14.37 2.17
C SER A 429 -38.50 -12.94 2.69
N GLY A 430 -39.08 -12.67 3.87
CA GLY A 430 -39.01 -11.35 4.51
C GLY A 430 -37.58 -10.96 4.90
N MET A 431 -36.82 -11.91 5.43
CA MET A 431 -35.41 -11.72 5.77
C MET A 431 -34.55 -11.42 4.54
N GLN A 432 -34.75 -12.17 3.45
CA GLN A 432 -34.06 -11.92 2.18
C GLN A 432 -34.42 -10.56 1.59
N THR A 433 -35.67 -10.13 1.66
CA THR A 433 -36.10 -8.80 1.16
C THR A 433 -35.45 -7.66 1.96
N VAL A 434 -35.39 -7.77 3.29
CA VAL A 434 -34.77 -6.77 4.15
C VAL A 434 -33.24 -6.71 3.92
N LEU A 435 -32.58 -7.86 3.79
CA LEU A 435 -31.16 -7.93 3.43
C LEU A 435 -30.89 -7.29 2.07
N ALA A 436 -31.67 -7.63 1.04
CA ALA A 436 -31.52 -7.07 -0.31
C ALA A 436 -31.73 -5.54 -0.35
N GLN A 437 -32.64 -5.01 0.46
CA GLN A 437 -32.83 -3.55 0.56
C GLN A 437 -31.71 -2.87 1.36
N GLY A 438 -31.18 -3.54 2.38
CA GLY A 438 -30.05 -3.05 3.16
C GLY A 438 -28.75 -2.99 2.35
N ASP A 439 -28.57 -3.86 1.37
CA ASP A 439 -27.33 -3.98 0.59
C ASP A 439 -27.20 -2.99 -0.58
N ALA A 440 -28.26 -2.25 -0.91
CA ALA A 440 -28.25 -1.34 -2.08
C ALA A 440 -27.21 -0.22 -2.02
N ARG A 441 -26.90 0.33 -0.84
CA ARG A 441 -25.86 1.36 -0.66
C ARG A 441 -24.45 0.76 -0.69
N PRO A 442 -24.16 -0.29 0.09
CA PRO A 442 -22.89 -1.01 0.00
C PRO A 442 -22.57 -1.49 -1.41
N GLU A 443 -23.56 -2.02 -2.15
CA GLU A 443 -23.37 -2.47 -3.53
C GLU A 443 -22.90 -1.36 -4.46
N ARG A 444 -23.45 -0.15 -4.34
CA ARG A 444 -23.03 1.02 -5.15
C ARG A 444 -21.59 1.41 -4.87
N ILE A 445 -21.16 1.35 -3.61
CA ILE A 445 -19.79 1.64 -3.17
C ILE A 445 -18.85 0.58 -3.70
N LEU A 446 -19.20 -0.70 -3.56
CA LEU A 446 -18.44 -1.84 -4.11
C LEU A 446 -18.26 -1.73 -5.62
N ARG A 447 -19.32 -1.36 -6.34
CA ARG A 447 -19.25 -1.18 -7.80
C ARG A 447 -18.24 -0.10 -8.20
N ARG A 448 -18.16 1.00 -7.46
CA ARG A 448 -17.13 2.04 -7.68
C ARG A 448 -15.73 1.50 -7.37
N PHE A 449 -15.58 0.80 -6.27
CA PHE A 449 -14.33 0.17 -5.90
C PHE A 449 -13.81 -0.76 -7.00
N PHE A 450 -14.67 -1.60 -7.57
CA PHE A 450 -14.32 -2.48 -8.68
C PHE A 450 -13.94 -1.74 -9.97
N ILE A 451 -14.50 -0.55 -10.22
CA ILE A 451 -14.08 0.28 -11.35
C ILE A 451 -12.61 0.69 -11.17
N GLY A 452 -12.24 1.20 -9.99
CA GLY A 452 -10.85 1.59 -9.72
C GLY A 452 -9.87 0.41 -9.76
N LEU A 453 -10.28 -0.78 -9.27
CA LEU A 453 -9.48 -1.98 -9.44
C LEU A 453 -9.30 -2.38 -10.91
N SER A 454 -10.34 -2.22 -11.73
CA SER A 454 -10.25 -2.50 -13.17
C SER A 454 -9.19 -1.63 -13.87
N ASP A 455 -8.94 -0.41 -13.38
CA ASP A 455 -7.90 0.47 -13.91
C ASP A 455 -6.49 -0.05 -13.57
N ILE A 456 -6.29 -0.72 -12.42
CA ILE A 456 -5.01 -1.37 -12.09
C ILE A 456 -4.68 -2.42 -13.16
N PHE A 457 -5.65 -3.29 -13.50
CA PHE A 457 -5.42 -4.34 -14.50
C PHE A 457 -5.29 -3.80 -15.92
N ALA A 458 -5.99 -2.72 -16.24
CA ALA A 458 -5.80 -2.03 -17.50
C ALA A 458 -4.36 -1.49 -17.62
N ASN A 459 -3.83 -0.90 -16.56
CA ASN A 459 -2.44 -0.43 -16.53
C ASN A 459 -1.44 -1.61 -16.63
N PHE A 460 -1.68 -2.70 -15.90
CA PHE A 460 -0.86 -3.91 -15.99
C PHE A 460 -0.82 -4.47 -17.42
N HIS A 461 -1.97 -4.54 -18.06
CA HIS A 461 -2.05 -5.03 -19.44
C HIS A 461 -1.26 -4.15 -20.41
N GLU A 462 -1.36 -2.82 -20.30
CA GLU A 462 -0.61 -1.89 -21.15
C GLU A 462 0.90 -2.02 -20.95
N LEU A 463 1.35 -2.17 -19.70
CA LEU A 463 2.75 -2.41 -19.38
C LEU A 463 3.25 -3.76 -19.93
N ASN A 464 2.45 -4.81 -19.78
CA ASN A 464 2.77 -6.13 -20.31
C ASN A 464 2.91 -6.14 -21.84
N GLN A 465 2.09 -5.39 -22.56
CA GLN A 465 2.21 -5.29 -24.03
C GLN A 465 3.56 -4.74 -24.51
N ARG A 466 4.30 -4.06 -23.65
CA ARG A 466 5.60 -3.48 -24.02
C ARG A 466 6.79 -4.17 -23.37
N PHE A 467 6.67 -4.46 -22.08
CA PHE A 467 7.83 -4.85 -21.27
C PHE A 467 7.86 -6.35 -20.96
N LEU A 468 6.84 -7.12 -21.35
CA LEU A 468 6.83 -8.56 -21.07
C LEU A 468 8.02 -9.24 -21.76
N PRO A 469 8.82 -10.05 -21.03
CA PRO A 469 9.94 -10.78 -21.61
C PRO A 469 9.49 -11.74 -22.71
N LYS A 470 10.41 -12.08 -23.64
CA LYS A 470 10.13 -12.95 -24.80
C LYS A 470 9.56 -14.31 -24.43
N LYS A 471 9.87 -14.82 -23.24
CA LYS A 471 9.29 -16.04 -22.68
C LYS A 471 8.97 -15.81 -21.22
N LYS A 472 7.70 -15.96 -20.85
CA LYS A 472 7.26 -15.96 -19.46
C LYS A 472 6.43 -17.20 -19.21
N GLN A 473 6.88 -18.03 -18.26
CA GLN A 473 6.13 -19.16 -17.76
C GLN A 473 5.42 -18.77 -16.48
N PHE A 474 4.16 -19.14 -16.34
CA PHE A 474 3.40 -18.89 -15.14
C PHE A 474 2.40 -20.02 -14.89
N ARG A 475 2.01 -20.17 -13.63
CA ARG A 475 1.01 -21.14 -13.21
C ARG A 475 -0.37 -20.50 -13.22
N ILE A 476 -1.38 -21.23 -13.70
CA ILE A 476 -2.77 -20.79 -13.65
C ILE A 476 -3.23 -20.81 -12.18
N SER A 477 -3.67 -19.66 -11.66
CA SER A 477 -4.09 -19.48 -10.26
C SER A 477 -5.47 -20.04 -9.94
N GLY A 478 -6.21 -20.54 -10.93
CA GLY A 478 -7.57 -21.04 -10.78
C GLY A 478 -7.68 -22.57 -10.76
N TYR A 479 -8.92 -23.07 -10.87
CA TYR A 479 -9.18 -24.48 -11.07
C TYR A 479 -8.70 -24.91 -12.46
N VAL A 480 -7.74 -25.80 -12.48
CA VAL A 480 -7.24 -26.44 -13.71
C VAL A 480 -7.84 -27.84 -13.79
N ARG A 481 -8.37 -28.22 -14.95
CA ARG A 481 -8.87 -29.58 -15.16
C ARG A 481 -7.72 -30.58 -15.01
N PRO A 482 -7.96 -31.81 -14.50
CA PRO A 482 -6.90 -32.79 -14.28
C PRO A 482 -6.14 -33.20 -15.55
N ASP A 483 -6.70 -32.96 -16.72
CA ASP A 483 -6.17 -33.23 -18.05
C ASP A 483 -5.42 -32.06 -18.69
N GLN A 484 -5.41 -30.89 -18.05
CA GLN A 484 -4.73 -29.68 -18.54
C GLN A 484 -3.45 -29.41 -17.77
N ASP A 485 -2.42 -28.94 -18.51
CA ASP A 485 -1.18 -28.46 -17.90
C ASP A 485 -1.47 -27.21 -17.04
N PRO A 486 -1.12 -27.21 -15.77
CA PRO A 486 -1.25 -26.05 -14.89
C PRO A 486 -0.32 -24.90 -15.26
N TYR A 487 0.68 -25.14 -16.10
CA TYR A 487 1.65 -24.13 -16.51
C TYR A 487 1.33 -23.65 -17.93
N ARG A 488 1.40 -22.33 -18.11
CA ARG A 488 1.33 -21.70 -19.44
C ARG A 488 2.61 -20.92 -19.73
N GLU A 489 3.01 -20.97 -20.99
CA GLU A 489 4.12 -20.20 -21.52
C GLU A 489 3.57 -19.14 -22.49
N ILE A 490 3.95 -17.89 -22.26
CA ILE A 490 3.64 -16.78 -23.17
C ILE A 490 4.91 -16.45 -23.96
N LYS A 491 4.77 -16.42 -25.29
CA LYS A 491 5.87 -16.09 -26.22
C LYS A 491 5.79 -14.62 -26.63
N GLY A 492 6.21 -13.76 -25.71
CA GLY A 492 6.34 -12.33 -25.93
C GLY A 492 5.02 -11.53 -25.88
N PRO A 493 5.11 -10.21 -26.04
CA PRO A 493 3.99 -9.27 -25.92
C PRO A 493 2.90 -9.47 -26.98
N GLU A 494 3.25 -10.03 -28.15
CA GLU A 494 2.32 -10.24 -29.26
C GLU A 494 1.18 -11.23 -28.91
N ALA A 495 1.48 -12.20 -28.04
CA ALA A 495 0.50 -13.20 -27.60
C ALA A 495 -0.65 -12.58 -26.79
N ILE A 496 -0.43 -11.43 -26.17
CA ILE A 496 -1.39 -10.71 -25.33
C ILE A 496 -1.82 -9.37 -25.94
N SER A 497 -1.27 -9.00 -27.10
CA SER A 497 -1.56 -7.73 -27.76
C SER A 497 -3.04 -7.58 -28.09
N GLY A 498 -3.59 -6.40 -27.83
CA GLY A 498 -4.97 -6.07 -28.14
C GLY A 498 -5.60 -5.10 -27.15
N ARG A 499 -6.79 -4.60 -27.49
CA ARG A 499 -7.59 -3.75 -26.57
C ARG A 499 -8.60 -4.62 -25.83
N PHE A 500 -8.55 -4.54 -24.49
CA PHE A 500 -9.46 -5.23 -23.60
C PHE A 500 -10.12 -4.23 -22.66
N GLN A 501 -11.34 -4.54 -22.25
CA GLN A 501 -12.02 -3.87 -21.15
C GLN A 501 -11.99 -4.82 -19.96
N PHE A 502 -11.47 -4.34 -18.85
CA PHE A 502 -11.38 -5.13 -17.62
C PHE A 502 -12.58 -4.85 -16.73
N ARG A 503 -13.10 -5.90 -16.13
CA ARG A 503 -14.17 -5.84 -15.14
C ARG A 503 -13.84 -6.82 -14.02
N PHE A 504 -14.06 -6.39 -12.81
CA PHE A 504 -14.12 -7.29 -11.68
C PHE A 504 -15.51 -7.90 -11.58
N MET A 505 -15.55 -9.20 -11.48
CA MET A 505 -16.75 -9.92 -11.08
C MET A 505 -16.49 -10.52 -9.71
N ALA A 506 -17.23 -10.06 -8.71
CA ALA A 506 -17.39 -10.79 -7.47
C ALA A 506 -18.22 -12.03 -7.80
N ASN A 507 -17.57 -13.12 -8.16
CA ASN A 507 -18.27 -14.34 -8.56
C ASN A 507 -18.67 -15.11 -7.29
N ALA A 508 -19.90 -14.90 -6.85
CA ALA A 508 -20.53 -15.77 -5.85
C ALA A 508 -20.57 -17.25 -6.28
N LEU A 509 -20.37 -17.54 -7.57
CA LEU A 509 -20.29 -18.90 -8.13
C LEU A 509 -18.97 -19.61 -7.79
N ASN A 510 -17.87 -18.90 -7.54
CA ASN A 510 -16.61 -19.52 -7.12
C ASN A 510 -16.60 -19.94 -5.65
N THR A 511 -17.47 -19.37 -4.83
CA THR A 511 -17.64 -19.77 -3.43
C THR A 511 -18.53 -21.01 -3.26
N ASN A 512 -19.32 -21.34 -4.25
CA ASN A 512 -20.23 -22.48 -4.19
C ASN A 512 -19.71 -23.67 -5.02
N LYS A 513 -18.48 -24.14 -4.70
CA LYS A 513 -17.94 -25.40 -5.24
C LYS A 513 -18.84 -26.62 -4.97
N ALA A 514 -19.77 -26.51 -4.01
CA ALA A 514 -20.76 -27.52 -3.70
C ALA A 514 -22.03 -27.47 -4.60
N ALA A 515 -22.22 -26.40 -5.37
CA ALA A 515 -23.40 -26.27 -6.27
C ALA A 515 -23.11 -26.65 -7.72
N VAL A 516 -21.85 -27.00 -8.05
CA VAL A 516 -21.41 -27.40 -9.39
C VAL A 516 -21.06 -28.91 -9.45
N GLN A 517 -21.12 -29.61 -8.33
CA GLN A 517 -21.19 -31.09 -8.27
C GLN A 517 -22.62 -31.56 -8.17
#